data_ed7d846175aaa30771e377094196579f
#
_entry.id   ed7d846175aaa30771e377094196579f
#
_cell.length_a   1.000
_cell.length_b   1.000
_cell.length_c   1.000
_cell.angle_alpha   90.00
_cell.angle_beta   90.00
_cell.angle_gamma   90.00
#
_symmetry.space_group_name_H-M   'P 1'
#
loop_
_entity.id
_entity.type
_entity.pdbx_description
1 polymer ?
#
loop_
_entity_poly.entity_id
_entity_poly.type
_entity_poly.pdbx_seq_one_letter_code
_entity_poly.pdbx_strand_id
1 'polypeptide(L)'
;MNSLKNIKIKDKRRFIIAQIVLFLIGLSIGCLMISGIIHIFCCRCVTPVEAAEVNPVVQKISLGEYKLTAYCDCVKCCGKTDGITASGVKATEGVTVAADRSLPFGTKIYIDGHEYTVQDRGGAIKGNKIDVYFDSHQDALEFGVQYKEIFTMKEGEEHDKM
;
A
#
# COMPACT_ATOMS: atom_id res chain seq x y z
N MET A 1 -38.23 -26.58 16.74
CA MET A 1 -36.98 -25.94 16.32
C MET A 1 -35.69 -26.84 16.36
N ASN A 2 -35.78 -28.12 16.78
CA ASN A 2 -34.62 -29.01 16.94
C ASN A 2 -34.33 -29.91 15.73
N SER A 3 -35.25 -30.03 14.77
CA SER A 3 -35.08 -30.98 13.63
C SER A 3 -34.12 -30.51 12.56
N LEU A 4 -34.02 -29.18 12.31
CA LEU A 4 -33.14 -28.62 11.27
C LEU A 4 -31.66 -28.57 11.65
N LYS A 5 -31.34 -28.58 12.96
CA LYS A 5 -29.94 -28.63 13.43
C LYS A 5 -29.30 -29.99 13.22
N ASN A 6 -30.08 -31.09 13.33
CA ASN A 6 -29.57 -32.45 13.17
C ASN A 6 -29.24 -32.81 11.70
N ILE A 7 -29.95 -32.22 10.73
CA ILE A 7 -29.68 -32.43 9.29
C ILE A 7 -28.35 -31.83 8.89
N LYS A 8 -28.04 -30.58 9.31
CA LYS A 8 -26.78 -29.91 9.02
C LYS A 8 -25.54 -30.62 9.60
N ILE A 9 -25.69 -31.29 10.74
CA ILE A 9 -24.56 -32.00 11.39
C ILE A 9 -24.26 -33.32 10.68
N LYS A 10 -25.27 -34.04 10.17
CA LYS A 10 -25.09 -35.27 9.40
C LYS A 10 -24.35 -35.07 8.09
N ASP A 11 -24.66 -33.96 7.38
CA ASP A 11 -24.01 -33.64 6.10
C ASP A 11 -22.55 -33.23 6.32
N LYS A 12 -22.27 -32.49 7.38
CA LYS A 12 -20.88 -32.08 7.71
C LYS A 12 -19.99 -33.29 8.06
N ARG A 13 -20.53 -34.28 8.77
CA ARG A 13 -19.80 -35.54 9.09
C ARG A 13 -19.55 -36.38 7.85
N ARG A 14 -20.51 -36.49 6.94
CA ARG A 14 -20.35 -37.21 5.67
C ARG A 14 -19.27 -36.54 4.79
N PHE A 15 -19.22 -35.23 4.77
CA PHE A 15 -18.20 -34.49 4.02
C PHE A 15 -16.79 -34.68 4.58
N ILE A 16 -16.63 -34.71 5.89
CA ILE A 16 -15.33 -34.92 6.56
C ILE A 16 -14.87 -36.39 6.34
N ILE A 17 -15.77 -37.35 6.42
CA ILE A 17 -15.43 -38.77 6.17
C ILE A 17 -15.00 -38.98 4.71
N ALA A 18 -15.69 -38.37 3.75
CA ALA A 18 -15.31 -38.42 2.33
C ALA A 18 -13.91 -37.82 2.07
N GLN A 19 -13.56 -36.73 2.72
CA GLN A 19 -12.22 -36.12 2.63
C GLN A 19 -11.13 -37.04 3.20
N ILE A 20 -11.39 -37.66 4.33
CA ILE A 20 -10.43 -38.59 4.96
C ILE A 20 -10.22 -39.84 4.09
N VAL A 21 -11.27 -40.37 3.52
CA VAL A 21 -11.20 -41.55 2.62
C VAL A 21 -10.42 -41.21 1.35
N LEU A 22 -10.65 -40.05 0.74
CA LEU A 22 -9.89 -39.60 -0.42
C LEU A 22 -8.41 -39.40 -0.09
N PHE A 23 -8.09 -38.86 1.08
CA PHE A 23 -6.71 -38.68 1.54
C PHE A 23 -5.99 -40.01 1.77
N LEU A 24 -6.66 -41.00 2.35
CA LEU A 24 -6.09 -42.34 2.57
C LEU A 24 -5.89 -43.11 1.26
N ILE A 25 -6.78 -42.95 0.28
CA ILE A 25 -6.63 -43.55 -1.06
C ILE A 25 -5.45 -42.89 -1.80
N GLY A 26 -5.26 -41.57 -1.68
CA GLY A 26 -4.12 -40.84 -2.25
C GLY A 26 -2.78 -41.31 -1.68
N LEU A 27 -2.70 -41.62 -0.38
CA LEU A 27 -1.49 -42.15 0.26
C LEU A 27 -1.15 -43.56 -0.21
N SER A 28 -2.14 -44.43 -0.47
CA SER A 28 -1.91 -45.81 -0.93
C SER A 28 -1.44 -45.86 -2.39
N ILE A 29 -1.88 -44.93 -3.26
CA ILE A 29 -1.44 -44.84 -4.67
C ILE A 29 -0.05 -44.23 -4.75
N GLY A 30 0.28 -43.25 -3.88
CA GLY A 30 1.60 -42.61 -3.83
C GLY A 30 2.73 -43.57 -3.46
N CYS A 31 2.47 -44.59 -2.64
CA CYS A 31 3.49 -45.56 -2.18
C CYS A 31 3.90 -46.59 -3.26
N LEU A 32 3.06 -46.82 -4.27
CA LEU A 32 3.35 -47.78 -5.37
C LEU A 32 4.13 -47.17 -6.53
N MET A 33 4.22 -45.81 -6.61
CA MET A 33 4.96 -45.11 -7.69
C MET A 33 6.37 -44.70 -7.31
N ILE A 34 6.79 -44.86 -6.06
CA ILE A 34 8.13 -44.48 -5.58
C ILE A 34 9.20 -45.55 -5.86
N SER A 35 8.79 -46.80 -6.18
CA SER A 35 9.72 -47.92 -6.39
C SER A 35 10.27 -48.02 -7.82
N GLY A 36 9.81 -47.19 -8.76
CA GLY A 36 10.16 -47.33 -10.19
C GLY A 36 11.05 -46.21 -10.79
N ILE A 37 11.38 -45.13 -10.07
CA ILE A 37 12.06 -43.96 -10.65
C ILE A 37 13.37 -43.60 -9.94
N ILE A 38 14.01 -44.54 -9.27
CA ILE A 38 15.35 -44.28 -8.65
C ILE A 38 16.53 -44.60 -9.60
N HIS A 39 16.29 -44.97 -10.82
CA HIS A 39 17.38 -45.16 -11.77
C HIS A 39 17.22 -44.35 -13.04
N ILE A 40 17.45 -43.09 -13.06
CA ILE A 40 17.91 -42.27 -14.17
C ILE A 40 17.74 -40.78 -13.71
N PHE A 41 18.69 -40.24 -13.01
CA PHE A 41 19.11 -38.85 -13.14
C PHE A 41 20.25 -38.56 -12.15
N CYS A 42 21.33 -39.31 -12.31
CA CYS A 42 22.61 -38.75 -11.95
C CYS A 42 23.09 -37.91 -13.15
N CYS A 43 23.42 -36.68 -12.91
CA CYS A 43 24.03 -35.69 -13.81
C CYS A 43 23.06 -34.61 -14.34
N ARG A 44 22.82 -33.63 -13.53
CA ARG A 44 23.00 -32.19 -13.87
C ARG A 44 22.65 -31.35 -12.65
N CYS A 45 23.71 -30.99 -11.90
CA CYS A 45 23.67 -29.85 -10.99
C CYS A 45 23.48 -28.59 -11.83
N VAL A 46 22.22 -28.24 -12.09
CA VAL A 46 21.83 -26.87 -12.38
C VAL A 46 21.19 -26.37 -11.11
N THR A 47 21.99 -25.72 -10.28
CA THR A 47 21.44 -24.90 -9.20
C THR A 47 20.47 -23.91 -9.85
N PRO A 48 19.19 -23.85 -9.42
CA PRO A 48 18.39 -22.70 -9.75
C PRO A 48 19.14 -21.50 -9.17
N VAL A 49 19.59 -20.60 -10.03
CA VAL A 49 19.95 -19.25 -9.61
C VAL A 49 18.63 -18.69 -9.07
N GLU A 50 18.49 -18.74 -7.77
CA GLU A 50 17.49 -18.00 -7.02
C GLU A 50 17.71 -16.55 -7.47
N ALA A 51 16.80 -16.07 -8.33
CA ALA A 51 16.75 -14.66 -8.67
C ALA A 51 16.56 -13.96 -7.34
N ALA A 52 17.65 -13.42 -6.79
CA ALA A 52 17.57 -12.52 -5.65
C ALA A 52 16.64 -11.41 -6.10
N GLU A 53 15.41 -11.39 -5.55
CA GLU A 53 14.58 -10.22 -5.63
C GLU A 53 15.36 -9.11 -4.96
N VAL A 54 15.96 -8.26 -5.79
CA VAL A 54 16.57 -7.03 -5.34
C VAL A 54 15.43 -6.15 -4.89
N ASN A 55 15.07 -6.28 -3.62
CA ASN A 55 14.17 -5.33 -2.98
C ASN A 55 14.90 -3.99 -2.99
N PRO A 56 14.41 -2.98 -3.73
CA PRO A 56 15.04 -1.66 -3.70
C PRO A 56 15.08 -1.21 -2.24
N VAL A 57 16.25 -0.84 -1.77
CA VAL A 57 16.43 -0.29 -0.42
C VAL A 57 15.76 1.08 -0.42
N VAL A 58 14.49 1.11 -0.03
CA VAL A 58 13.73 2.35 0.10
C VAL A 58 14.19 3.05 1.38
N GLN A 59 14.91 4.13 1.26
CA GLN A 59 15.37 4.92 2.40
C GLN A 59 14.35 6.00 2.75
N LYS A 60 13.90 5.99 4.02
CA LYS A 60 13.08 7.04 4.60
C LYS A 60 13.97 8.23 4.97
N ILE A 61 13.73 9.38 4.33
CA ILE A 61 14.47 10.63 4.55
C ILE A 61 13.57 11.62 5.25
N SER A 62 14.01 12.14 6.40
CA SER A 62 13.34 13.26 7.08
C SER A 62 13.57 14.55 6.30
N LEU A 63 12.49 15.29 6.06
CA LEU A 63 12.52 16.63 5.50
C LEU A 63 12.47 17.70 6.60
N GLY A 64 12.33 17.27 7.87
CA GLY A 64 12.22 18.14 9.03
C GLY A 64 10.78 18.47 9.43
N GLU A 65 10.64 19.43 10.34
CA GLU A 65 9.34 19.87 10.85
C GLU A 65 8.67 20.84 9.87
N TYR A 66 7.39 20.60 9.57
CA TYR A 66 6.55 21.43 8.73
C TYR A 66 5.31 21.89 9.48
N LYS A 67 4.88 23.11 9.17
CA LYS A 67 3.57 23.63 9.56
C LYS A 67 2.52 23.07 8.61
N LEU A 68 1.57 22.33 9.13
CA LEU A 68 0.43 21.78 8.41
C LEU A 68 -0.78 22.69 8.62
N THR A 69 -1.50 22.96 7.54
CA THR A 69 -2.82 23.60 7.52
C THR A 69 -3.74 22.76 6.66
N ALA A 70 -5.01 23.09 6.57
CA ALA A 70 -5.96 22.36 5.74
C ALA A 70 -6.81 23.32 4.89
N TYR A 71 -7.24 22.82 3.73
CA TYR A 71 -8.11 23.53 2.79
C TYR A 71 -9.11 22.59 2.12
N CYS A 72 -10.15 23.14 1.53
CA CYS A 72 -11.12 22.43 0.70
C CYS A 72 -11.36 23.21 -0.60
N ASP A 73 -12.08 22.62 -1.55
CA ASP A 73 -12.41 23.24 -2.84
C ASP A 73 -13.56 24.25 -2.80
N CYS A 74 -13.92 24.76 -1.61
CA CYS A 74 -14.96 25.75 -1.48
C CYS A 74 -14.48 27.19 -1.84
N VAL A 75 -15.43 28.07 -2.16
CA VAL A 75 -15.15 29.47 -2.52
C VAL A 75 -14.35 30.21 -1.43
N LYS A 76 -14.56 29.89 -0.14
CA LYS A 76 -13.85 30.53 0.98
C LYS A 76 -12.37 30.15 1.01
N CYS A 77 -12.04 28.88 0.72
CA CYS A 77 -10.66 28.38 0.75
C CYS A 77 -9.89 28.65 -0.55
N CYS A 78 -10.53 28.35 -1.70
CA CYS A 78 -9.85 28.35 -3.00
C CYS A 78 -10.34 29.43 -3.98
N GLY A 79 -11.44 30.13 -3.67
CA GLY A 79 -12.08 31.07 -4.59
C GLY A 79 -12.78 30.40 -5.79
N LYS A 80 -12.73 29.08 -5.90
CA LYS A 80 -13.33 28.24 -6.93
C LYS A 80 -13.83 26.92 -6.33
N THR A 81 -14.67 26.20 -7.06
CA THR A 81 -15.28 24.94 -6.59
C THR A 81 -15.13 23.80 -7.60
N ASP A 82 -14.17 23.91 -8.52
CA ASP A 82 -13.92 22.87 -9.53
C ASP A 82 -13.11 21.68 -8.99
N GLY A 83 -12.47 21.86 -7.82
CA GLY A 83 -11.61 20.87 -7.20
C GLY A 83 -10.36 20.55 -8.01
N ILE A 84 -10.01 21.36 -9.02
CA ILE A 84 -8.83 21.12 -9.86
C ILE A 84 -7.60 21.76 -9.22
N THR A 85 -6.58 20.97 -8.99
CA THR A 85 -5.29 21.38 -8.41
C THR A 85 -4.42 22.14 -9.41
N ALA A 86 -3.34 22.74 -8.94
CA ALA A 86 -2.36 23.42 -9.80
C ALA A 86 -1.60 22.46 -10.74
N SER A 87 -1.59 21.15 -10.48
CA SER A 87 -1.06 20.13 -11.39
C SER A 87 -2.07 19.66 -12.45
N GLY A 88 -3.31 20.15 -12.40
CA GLY A 88 -4.37 19.80 -13.35
C GLY A 88 -5.17 18.52 -13.01
N VAL A 89 -4.90 17.89 -11.89
CA VAL A 89 -5.65 16.72 -11.41
C VAL A 89 -6.73 17.16 -10.41
N LYS A 90 -7.76 16.34 -10.22
CA LYS A 90 -8.76 16.58 -9.19
C LYS A 90 -8.18 16.31 -7.81
N ALA A 91 -8.39 17.23 -6.86
CA ALA A 91 -8.01 17.03 -5.47
C ALA A 91 -8.78 15.87 -4.87
N THR A 92 -8.11 15.11 -4.02
CA THR A 92 -8.68 13.94 -3.35
C THR A 92 -8.24 13.94 -1.89
N GLU A 93 -9.19 13.83 -0.98
CA GLU A 93 -8.92 13.72 0.45
C GLU A 93 -8.06 12.50 0.78
N GLY A 94 -7.12 12.65 1.71
CA GLY A 94 -6.16 11.61 2.06
C GLY A 94 -5.03 11.40 1.05
N VAL A 95 -5.04 12.11 -0.08
CA VAL A 95 -4.01 11.99 -1.14
C VAL A 95 -3.36 13.33 -1.45
N THR A 96 -4.15 14.38 -1.66
CA THR A 96 -3.68 15.64 -2.20
C THR A 96 -3.16 16.58 -1.12
N VAL A 97 -1.99 17.14 -1.35
CA VAL A 97 -1.46 18.26 -0.57
C VAL A 97 -0.93 19.37 -1.48
N ALA A 98 -1.06 20.61 -1.01
CA ALA A 98 -0.36 21.75 -1.56
C ALA A 98 0.95 21.98 -0.79
N ALA A 99 2.04 22.21 -1.53
CA ALA A 99 3.37 22.45 -0.95
C ALA A 99 4.11 23.56 -1.71
N ASP A 100 5.26 23.97 -1.20
CA ASP A 100 6.17 24.89 -1.88
C ASP A 100 6.80 24.23 -3.13
N ARG A 101 7.34 25.05 -4.03
CA ARG A 101 8.01 24.59 -5.25
C ARG A 101 9.28 23.78 -5.02
N SER A 102 9.86 23.85 -3.82
CA SER A 102 10.99 23.00 -3.41
C SER A 102 10.62 21.50 -3.41
N LEU A 103 9.33 21.19 -3.25
CA LEU A 103 8.80 19.84 -3.42
C LEU A 103 8.06 19.76 -4.77
N PRO A 104 8.61 19.12 -5.81
CA PRO A 104 7.98 18.98 -7.12
C PRO A 104 6.60 18.32 -7.07
N PHE A 105 5.76 18.54 -8.08
CA PHE A 105 4.54 17.77 -8.25
C PHE A 105 4.86 16.27 -8.38
N GLY A 106 4.02 15.44 -7.79
CA GLY A 106 4.20 13.99 -7.74
C GLY A 106 5.12 13.51 -6.60
N THR A 107 5.78 14.42 -5.86
CA THR A 107 6.55 14.02 -4.68
C THR A 107 5.64 13.37 -3.65
N LYS A 108 6.01 12.18 -3.21
CA LYS A 108 5.34 11.46 -2.12
C LYS A 108 5.95 11.89 -0.79
N ILE A 109 5.10 12.32 0.12
CA ILE A 109 5.48 12.69 1.48
C ILE A 109 4.67 11.87 2.48
N TYR A 110 5.26 11.62 3.63
CA TYR A 110 4.65 10.83 4.70
C TYR A 110 4.48 11.69 5.94
N ILE A 111 3.24 11.79 6.42
CA ILE A 111 2.83 12.52 7.63
C ILE A 111 2.16 11.50 8.55
N ASP A 112 2.70 11.30 9.76
CA ASP A 112 2.21 10.30 10.72
C ASP A 112 2.04 8.89 10.12
N GLY A 113 2.90 8.52 9.14
CA GLY A 113 2.85 7.23 8.47
C GLY A 113 1.88 7.14 7.30
N HIS A 114 1.07 8.16 7.05
CA HIS A 114 0.16 8.24 5.90
C HIS A 114 0.85 8.90 4.71
N GLU A 115 0.67 8.32 3.50
CA GLU A 115 1.25 8.83 2.26
C GLU A 115 0.35 9.88 1.62
N TYR A 116 0.93 11.04 1.31
CA TYR A 116 0.31 12.09 0.53
C TYR A 116 1.14 12.39 -0.72
N THR A 117 0.50 12.94 -1.74
CA THR A 117 1.14 13.36 -2.99
C THR A 117 1.03 14.86 -3.17
N VAL A 118 2.14 15.50 -3.48
CA VAL A 118 2.17 16.94 -3.81
C VAL A 118 1.54 17.14 -5.18
N GLN A 119 0.32 17.69 -5.21
CA GLN A 119 -0.46 17.90 -6.42
C GLN A 119 -0.93 19.35 -6.58
N ASP A 120 -0.81 20.17 -5.52
CA ASP A 120 -1.32 21.53 -5.55
C ASP A 120 -0.29 22.57 -5.12
N ARG A 121 -0.63 23.85 -5.35
CA ARG A 121 0.16 25.03 -4.99
C ARG A 121 -0.74 26.11 -4.44
N GLY A 122 -0.38 26.64 -3.28
CA GLY A 122 -1.03 27.81 -2.72
C GLY A 122 -0.09 29.03 -2.73
N GLY A 123 -0.61 30.21 -3.01
CA GLY A 123 0.18 31.45 -2.99
C GLY A 123 0.83 31.71 -1.63
N ALA A 124 0.17 31.31 -0.53
CA ALA A 124 0.63 31.43 0.84
C ALA A 124 1.42 30.20 1.35
N ILE A 125 1.55 29.15 0.54
CA ILE A 125 2.25 27.91 0.90
C ILE A 125 3.69 28.04 0.42
N LYS A 126 4.59 28.40 1.33
CA LYS A 126 6.01 28.66 1.09
C LYS A 126 6.87 28.03 2.16
N GLY A 127 8.08 27.59 1.77
CA GLY A 127 9.03 26.95 2.67
C GLY A 127 8.46 25.71 3.35
N ASN A 128 8.68 25.57 4.64
CA ASN A 128 8.25 24.43 5.44
C ASN A 128 6.76 24.51 5.81
N LYS A 129 5.89 24.66 4.79
CA LYS A 129 4.44 24.69 4.95
C LYS A 129 3.77 23.76 3.96
N ILE A 130 2.81 22.99 4.45
CA ILE A 130 1.97 22.09 3.67
C ILE A 130 0.52 22.36 4.00
N ASP A 131 -0.33 22.29 2.98
CA ASP A 131 -1.78 22.46 3.11
C ASP A 131 -2.46 21.17 2.66
N VAL A 132 -3.16 20.50 3.58
CA VAL A 132 -3.78 19.19 3.36
C VAL A 132 -5.18 19.38 2.83
N TYR A 133 -5.53 18.70 1.75
CA TYR A 133 -6.86 18.79 1.16
C TYR A 133 -7.88 17.93 1.93
N PHE A 134 -9.06 18.51 2.15
CA PHE A 134 -10.26 17.87 2.68
C PHE A 134 -11.45 18.13 1.77
N ASP A 135 -12.35 17.16 1.62
CA ASP A 135 -13.57 17.34 0.84
C ASP A 135 -14.56 18.27 1.55
N SER A 136 -14.53 18.29 2.90
CA SER A 136 -15.41 19.09 3.75
C SER A 136 -14.70 20.33 4.30
N HIS A 137 -15.38 21.50 4.23
CA HIS A 137 -14.90 22.71 4.89
C HIS A 137 -14.82 22.58 6.40
N GLN A 138 -15.75 21.84 6.99
CA GLN A 138 -15.78 21.62 8.43
C GLN A 138 -14.58 20.78 8.88
N ASP A 139 -14.24 19.71 8.16
CA ASP A 139 -13.12 18.84 8.49
C ASP A 139 -11.79 19.58 8.33
N ALA A 140 -11.68 20.45 7.31
CA ALA A 140 -10.52 21.32 7.14
C ALA A 140 -10.36 22.28 8.32
N LEU A 141 -11.46 22.84 8.86
CA LEU A 141 -11.43 23.68 10.06
C LEU A 141 -11.04 22.90 11.32
N GLU A 142 -11.56 21.69 11.47
CA GLU A 142 -11.25 20.81 12.61
C GLU A 142 -9.81 20.34 12.62
N PHE A 143 -9.22 20.09 11.45
CA PHE A 143 -7.80 19.77 11.31
C PHE A 143 -6.91 20.88 11.89
N GLY A 144 -7.27 22.13 11.66
CA GLY A 144 -6.63 23.31 12.21
C GLY A 144 -5.18 23.49 11.76
N VAL A 145 -4.30 23.89 12.70
CA VAL A 145 -2.87 24.07 12.48
C VAL A 145 -2.09 23.08 13.32
N GLN A 146 -1.22 22.32 12.67
CA GLN A 146 -0.36 21.33 13.32
C GLN A 146 1.11 21.54 12.93
N TYR A 147 2.03 21.01 13.73
CA TYR A 147 3.45 20.93 13.40
C TYR A 147 3.84 19.47 13.45
N LYS A 148 4.36 18.94 12.35
CA LYS A 148 4.71 17.53 12.21
C LYS A 148 6.02 17.38 11.45
N GLU A 149 6.76 16.37 11.82
CA GLU A 149 7.90 15.93 11.02
C GLU A 149 7.39 15.17 9.80
N ILE A 150 7.87 15.55 8.61
CA ILE A 150 7.52 14.89 7.36
C ILE A 150 8.70 14.13 6.77
N PHE A 151 8.38 13.10 6.03
CA PHE A 151 9.38 12.23 5.42
C PHE A 151 9.08 12.07 3.94
N THR A 152 10.12 11.70 3.19
CA THR A 152 10.00 11.21 1.81
C THR A 152 10.73 9.88 1.70
N MET A 153 10.35 9.07 0.70
CA MET A 153 11.07 7.85 0.35
C MET A 153 11.91 8.11 -0.89
N LYS A 154 13.19 7.76 -0.84
CA LYS A 154 14.04 7.66 -2.03
C LYS A 154 14.30 6.20 -2.32
N GLU A 155 14.12 5.83 -3.58
CA GLU A 155 14.70 4.59 -4.09
C GLU A 155 16.21 4.77 -4.10
N GLY A 156 16.94 3.87 -3.44
CA GLY A 156 18.40 3.89 -3.44
C GLY A 156 18.88 3.59 -4.85
N GLU A 157 19.56 4.53 -5.48
CA GLU A 157 20.36 4.25 -6.67
C GLU A 157 21.50 3.34 -6.22
N GLU A 158 21.49 2.11 -6.70
CA GLU A 158 22.63 1.20 -6.57
C GLU A 158 23.79 1.81 -7.39
N HIS A 159 24.74 2.44 -6.72
CA HIS A 159 26.01 2.82 -7.33
C HIS A 159 26.72 1.52 -7.72
N ASP A 160 26.54 1.12 -8.98
CA ASP A 160 27.40 0.16 -9.63
C ASP A 160 28.86 0.70 -9.57
N LYS A 161 29.60 0.23 -8.58
CA LYS A 161 31.04 0.46 -8.53
C LYS A 161 31.68 -0.48 -9.53
N MET A 162 31.93 0.05 -10.73
CA MET A 162 32.88 -0.49 -11.67
C MET A 162 34.30 -0.45 -11.08
#